data_3920240eb314f4d00c39c7fe8666bc36
#
_entry.id   3920240eb314f4d00c39c7fe8666bc36
#
_cell.length_a   1.000
_cell.length_b   1.000
_cell.length_c   1.000
_cell.angle_alpha   90.00
_cell.angle_beta   90.00
_cell.angle_gamma   90.00
#
_symmetry.space_group_name_H-M   'P 1'
#
loop_
_entity.id
_entity.type
_entity.pdbx_description
1 polymer ?
#
loop_
_entity_poly.entity_id
_entity_poly.type
_entity_poly.pdbx_seq_one_letter_code
_entity_poly.pdbx_strand_id
1 'polypeptide(L)'
;MPLDKAGCEGCHGPGKKHVDAKGGKDSIVAFSQLTAGQALDACLRCHSKDQNRANIRLSNHTQANVVCTSCHSIHQPESNRSLLSKRQADVCYGCHNDVRAQFSLPSKHRVNEGFMTCSDCHNPHGTNAATWKMGRRPHLVDTGLNNEQACMKCHVDKRGPFLYEHAAVRVDGCESCHSPHGSVNARLLKRPVILTVCLECHNGAGSFGRQADGVTTQSASHNMADPRYRNCTTCHVRIHGSNADRTFLR
;
A
#
# COMPACT_ATOMS: atom_id res chain seq x y z
N MET A 1 -10.77 -14.06 -23.69
CA MET A 1 -11.76 -15.08 -24.08
C MET A 1 -12.48 -15.51 -22.81
N PRO A 2 -13.81 -15.54 -22.76
CA PRO A 2 -14.54 -16.04 -21.58
C PRO A 2 -14.15 -17.48 -21.26
N LEU A 3 -14.15 -17.84 -19.98
CA LEU A 3 -13.75 -19.18 -19.49
C LEU A 3 -14.63 -20.29 -20.10
N ASP A 4 -15.89 -20.02 -20.40
CA ASP A 4 -16.83 -20.90 -21.07
C ASP A 4 -16.40 -21.32 -22.50
N LYS A 5 -15.58 -20.48 -23.15
CA LYS A 5 -15.03 -20.74 -24.48
C LYS A 5 -13.61 -21.33 -24.47
N ALA A 6 -12.91 -21.23 -23.34
CA ALA A 6 -11.56 -21.74 -23.23
C ALA A 6 -11.52 -23.25 -22.86
N GLY A 7 -12.51 -23.70 -22.12
CA GLY A 7 -12.54 -25.06 -21.56
C GLY A 7 -11.32 -25.38 -20.69
N CYS A 8 -11.21 -26.59 -20.24
CA CYS A 8 -10.07 -27.07 -19.43
C CYS A 8 -8.74 -26.95 -20.19
N GLU A 9 -8.75 -27.23 -21.48
CA GLU A 9 -7.57 -27.24 -22.35
C GLU A 9 -6.97 -25.85 -22.55
N GLY A 10 -7.73 -24.77 -22.35
CA GLY A 10 -7.23 -23.40 -22.40
C GLY A 10 -6.15 -23.11 -21.36
N CYS A 11 -6.22 -23.78 -20.22
CA CYS A 11 -5.24 -23.67 -19.13
C CYS A 11 -4.32 -24.91 -19.06
N HIS A 12 -4.87 -26.10 -19.24
CA HIS A 12 -4.19 -27.37 -19.00
C HIS A 12 -3.59 -28.00 -20.26
N GLY A 13 -3.73 -27.36 -21.42
CA GLY A 13 -3.26 -27.90 -22.71
C GLY A 13 -4.12 -29.06 -23.21
N PRO A 14 -3.69 -29.78 -24.28
CA PRO A 14 -4.49 -30.83 -24.92
C PRO A 14 -4.80 -31.98 -23.96
N GLY A 15 -6.09 -32.24 -23.73
CA GLY A 15 -6.59 -33.19 -22.75
C GLY A 15 -6.76 -34.62 -23.25
N LYS A 16 -6.56 -34.90 -24.54
CA LYS A 16 -6.79 -36.25 -25.11
C LYS A 16 -6.07 -37.36 -24.34
N LYS A 17 -4.77 -37.20 -24.09
CA LYS A 17 -3.98 -38.20 -23.35
C LYS A 17 -4.50 -38.41 -21.93
N HIS A 18 -4.96 -37.34 -21.28
CA HIS A 18 -5.52 -37.40 -19.94
C HIS A 18 -6.84 -38.18 -19.90
N VAL A 19 -7.69 -37.99 -20.90
CA VAL A 19 -8.95 -38.74 -21.04
C VAL A 19 -8.68 -40.18 -21.36
N ASP A 20 -7.81 -40.45 -22.34
CA ASP A 20 -7.43 -41.83 -22.75
C ASP A 20 -6.81 -42.61 -21.58
N ALA A 21 -6.03 -41.95 -20.73
CA ALA A 21 -5.42 -42.52 -19.53
C ALA A 21 -6.38 -42.59 -18.32
N LYS A 22 -7.64 -42.20 -18.48
CA LYS A 22 -8.66 -42.14 -17.42
C LYS A 22 -8.22 -41.26 -16.21
N GLY A 23 -7.44 -40.22 -16.45
CA GLY A 23 -6.92 -39.30 -15.46
C GLY A 23 -5.40 -39.28 -15.34
N GLY A 24 -4.89 -38.71 -14.26
CA GLY A 24 -3.45 -38.59 -13.98
C GLY A 24 -2.86 -37.23 -14.35
N LYS A 25 -2.02 -36.72 -13.45
CA LYS A 25 -1.40 -35.36 -13.60
C LYS A 25 -0.32 -35.35 -14.70
N ASP A 26 0.27 -36.49 -15.02
CA ASP A 26 1.38 -36.60 -15.97
C ASP A 26 0.91 -36.49 -17.44
N SER A 27 -0.39 -36.64 -17.67
CA SER A 27 -1.01 -36.59 -19.00
C SER A 27 -1.64 -35.25 -19.35
N ILE A 28 -1.46 -34.23 -18.50
CA ILE A 28 -2.02 -32.88 -18.65
C ILE A 28 -1.07 -31.88 -17.98
N VAL A 29 -1.14 -30.60 -18.36
CA VAL A 29 -0.36 -29.56 -17.70
C VAL A 29 -0.88 -29.34 -16.28
N ALA A 30 -0.15 -29.81 -15.29
CA ALA A 30 -0.44 -29.57 -13.87
C ALA A 30 0.31 -28.33 -13.38
N PHE A 31 -0.43 -27.33 -12.88
CA PHE A 31 0.17 -26.05 -12.42
C PHE A 31 1.14 -26.23 -11.27
N SER A 32 0.99 -27.28 -10.47
CA SER A 32 1.93 -27.64 -9.40
C SER A 32 3.31 -28.09 -9.89
N GLN A 33 3.44 -28.43 -11.17
CA GLN A 33 4.69 -28.88 -11.81
C GLN A 33 5.33 -27.77 -12.65
N LEU A 34 4.66 -26.63 -12.82
CA LEU A 34 5.17 -25.48 -13.56
C LEU A 34 6.14 -24.65 -12.71
N THR A 35 7.16 -24.11 -13.35
CA THR A 35 7.94 -23.01 -12.75
C THR A 35 7.07 -21.77 -12.60
N ALA A 36 7.47 -20.86 -11.72
CA ALA A 36 6.75 -19.60 -11.52
C ALA A 36 6.54 -18.81 -12.83
N GLY A 37 7.55 -18.75 -13.68
CA GLY A 37 7.46 -18.13 -15.00
C GLY A 37 6.46 -18.79 -15.93
N GLN A 38 6.47 -20.12 -16.00
CA GLN A 38 5.54 -20.89 -16.83
C GLN A 38 4.08 -20.73 -16.36
N ALA A 39 3.85 -20.76 -15.04
CA ALA A 39 2.53 -20.54 -14.48
C ALA A 39 2.02 -19.11 -14.76
N LEU A 40 2.90 -18.10 -14.63
CA LEU A 40 2.60 -16.71 -14.96
C LEU A 40 2.24 -16.58 -16.45
N ASP A 41 3.03 -17.15 -17.35
CA ASP A 41 2.81 -17.08 -18.80
C ASP A 41 1.48 -17.74 -19.20
N ALA A 42 1.13 -18.85 -18.56
CA ALA A 42 -0.14 -19.53 -18.82
C ALA A 42 -1.35 -18.61 -18.54
N CYS A 43 -1.32 -17.86 -17.45
CA CYS A 43 -2.40 -16.91 -17.11
C CYS A 43 -2.37 -15.66 -17.99
N LEU A 44 -1.17 -15.13 -18.28
CA LEU A 44 -1.01 -13.91 -19.04
C LEU A 44 -1.36 -14.04 -20.53
N ARG A 45 -1.49 -15.24 -21.06
CA ARG A 45 -2.05 -15.43 -22.42
C ARG A 45 -3.40 -14.73 -22.59
N CYS A 46 -4.21 -14.70 -21.54
CA CYS A 46 -5.52 -14.04 -21.56
C CYS A 46 -5.53 -12.73 -20.76
N HIS A 47 -4.77 -12.67 -19.65
CA HIS A 47 -4.81 -11.56 -18.69
C HIS A 47 -3.73 -10.49 -18.90
N SER A 48 -2.98 -10.51 -20.01
CA SER A 48 -1.90 -9.54 -20.28
C SER A 48 -2.41 -8.10 -20.54
N LYS A 49 -3.65 -7.94 -20.97
CA LYS A 49 -4.23 -6.63 -21.31
C LYS A 49 -4.83 -5.88 -20.11
N ASP A 50 -4.92 -6.50 -18.96
CA ASP A 50 -5.49 -5.87 -17.77
C ASP A 50 -4.51 -4.87 -17.16
N GLN A 51 -4.89 -3.60 -17.09
CA GLN A 51 -4.06 -2.53 -16.50
C GLN A 51 -3.64 -2.83 -15.07
N ASN A 52 -4.52 -3.45 -14.27
CA ASN A 52 -4.21 -3.83 -12.89
C ASN A 52 -3.04 -4.82 -12.79
N ARG A 53 -2.73 -5.56 -13.86
CA ARG A 53 -1.67 -6.56 -13.94
C ARG A 53 -0.50 -6.13 -14.84
N ALA A 54 -0.50 -4.92 -15.34
CA ALA A 54 0.52 -4.43 -16.28
C ALA A 54 1.95 -4.61 -15.75
N ASN A 55 2.15 -4.47 -14.44
CA ASN A 55 3.47 -4.54 -13.80
C ASN A 55 3.76 -5.88 -13.10
N ILE A 56 2.92 -6.90 -13.31
CA ILE A 56 3.02 -8.14 -12.54
C ILE A 56 4.38 -8.83 -12.69
N ARG A 57 4.99 -8.78 -13.86
CA ARG A 57 6.33 -9.37 -14.10
C ARG A 57 7.44 -8.69 -13.29
N LEU A 58 7.24 -7.44 -12.92
CA LEU A 58 8.18 -6.63 -12.14
C LEU A 58 7.80 -6.56 -10.66
N SER A 59 6.68 -7.18 -10.28
CA SER A 59 6.22 -7.17 -8.88
C SER A 59 7.17 -7.97 -7.99
N ASN A 60 7.29 -7.56 -6.73
CA ASN A 60 8.07 -8.28 -5.73
C ASN A 60 7.53 -9.70 -5.50
N HIS A 61 6.22 -9.90 -5.65
CA HIS A 61 5.63 -11.23 -5.57
C HIS A 61 6.18 -12.15 -6.66
N THR A 62 6.20 -11.69 -7.91
CA THR A 62 6.78 -12.47 -9.02
C THR A 62 8.27 -12.71 -8.83
N GLN A 63 9.02 -11.71 -8.37
CA GLN A 63 10.46 -11.87 -8.08
C GLN A 63 10.72 -12.87 -6.93
N ALA A 64 9.78 -12.98 -5.98
CA ALA A 64 9.80 -13.96 -4.90
C ALA A 64 9.18 -15.33 -5.31
N ASN A 65 8.95 -15.57 -6.59
CA ASN A 65 8.31 -16.79 -7.13
C ASN A 65 6.88 -17.04 -6.60
N VAL A 66 6.19 -16.00 -6.13
CA VAL A 66 4.77 -16.08 -5.81
C VAL A 66 3.97 -16.02 -7.10
N VAL A 67 3.20 -17.07 -7.39
CA VAL A 67 2.45 -17.22 -8.63
C VAL A 67 0.97 -16.93 -8.45
N CYS A 68 0.24 -16.81 -9.56
CA CYS A 68 -1.19 -16.48 -9.52
C CYS A 68 -1.98 -17.45 -8.62
N THR A 69 -1.69 -18.73 -8.69
CA THR A 69 -2.36 -19.80 -7.90
C THR A 69 -2.00 -19.80 -6.41
N SER A 70 -1.01 -19.01 -5.99
CA SER A 70 -0.73 -18.80 -4.57
C SER A 70 -1.83 -17.99 -3.86
N CYS A 71 -2.54 -17.18 -4.62
CA CYS A 71 -3.62 -16.31 -4.12
C CYS A 71 -4.98 -16.69 -4.71
N HIS A 72 -5.01 -17.10 -6.00
CA HIS A 72 -6.22 -17.36 -6.74
C HIS A 72 -6.52 -18.85 -6.86
N SER A 73 -7.80 -19.21 -6.72
CA SER A 73 -8.32 -20.56 -6.98
C SER A 73 -9.30 -20.50 -8.15
N ILE A 74 -8.96 -21.14 -9.25
CA ILE A 74 -9.81 -21.11 -10.45
C ILE A 74 -10.98 -22.10 -10.32
N HIS A 75 -10.76 -23.24 -9.66
CA HIS A 75 -11.77 -24.29 -9.54
C HIS A 75 -12.70 -24.07 -8.34
N GLN A 76 -12.18 -23.54 -7.23
CA GLN A 76 -12.93 -23.35 -5.98
C GLN A 76 -12.54 -22.01 -5.33
N PRO A 77 -12.94 -20.89 -5.93
CA PRO A 77 -12.67 -19.58 -5.33
C PRO A 77 -13.65 -19.29 -4.19
N GLU A 78 -13.19 -18.55 -3.20
CA GLU A 78 -14.05 -17.92 -2.18
C GLU A 78 -15.00 -16.88 -2.81
N SER A 79 -14.53 -16.17 -3.84
CA SER A 79 -15.29 -15.16 -4.56
C SER A 79 -15.11 -15.31 -6.08
N ASN A 80 -16.19 -15.45 -6.81
CA ASN A 80 -16.18 -15.52 -8.27
C ASN A 80 -15.67 -14.23 -8.92
N ARG A 81 -15.79 -13.08 -8.25
CA ARG A 81 -15.35 -11.79 -8.81
C ARG A 81 -13.84 -11.65 -8.89
N SER A 82 -13.12 -12.10 -7.86
CA SER A 82 -11.68 -11.96 -7.75
C SER A 82 -10.93 -13.28 -7.80
N LEU A 83 -11.63 -14.40 -7.77
CA LEU A 83 -11.10 -15.77 -7.75
C LEU A 83 -10.08 -16.03 -6.61
N LEU A 84 -10.15 -15.30 -5.52
CA LEU A 84 -9.29 -15.53 -4.36
C LEU A 84 -9.64 -16.88 -3.70
N SER A 85 -8.62 -17.57 -3.23
CA SER A 85 -8.76 -18.89 -2.56
C SER A 85 -9.39 -18.78 -1.16
N LYS A 86 -9.32 -17.61 -0.55
CA LYS A 86 -9.88 -17.28 0.77
C LYS A 86 -10.27 -15.80 0.79
N ARG A 87 -10.86 -15.33 1.90
CA ARG A 87 -11.02 -13.91 2.17
C ARG A 87 -9.68 -13.20 2.00
N GLN A 88 -9.65 -12.05 1.34
CA GLN A 88 -8.41 -11.37 0.93
C GLN A 88 -7.40 -11.21 2.07
N ALA A 89 -7.84 -10.75 3.24
CA ALA A 89 -6.96 -10.58 4.39
C ALA A 89 -6.29 -11.91 4.79
N ASP A 90 -7.02 -13.02 4.75
CA ASP A 90 -6.50 -14.34 5.13
C ASP A 90 -5.51 -14.89 4.10
N VAL A 91 -5.69 -14.58 2.81
CA VAL A 91 -4.70 -14.87 1.77
C VAL A 91 -3.39 -14.14 2.07
N CYS A 92 -3.48 -12.83 2.31
CA CYS A 92 -2.29 -12.00 2.56
C CYS A 92 -1.56 -12.40 3.85
N TYR A 93 -2.32 -12.63 4.92
CA TYR A 93 -1.77 -13.00 6.23
C TYR A 93 -1.08 -14.37 6.26
N GLY A 94 -1.31 -15.20 5.25
CA GLY A 94 -0.55 -16.45 5.10
C GLY A 94 0.96 -16.26 5.03
N CYS A 95 1.41 -15.09 4.53
CA CYS A 95 2.82 -14.72 4.44
C CYS A 95 3.14 -13.44 5.24
N HIS A 96 2.20 -12.50 5.34
CA HIS A 96 2.37 -11.20 6.03
C HIS A 96 1.80 -11.23 7.46
N ASN A 97 2.33 -12.14 8.29
CA ASN A 97 1.86 -12.32 9.68
C ASN A 97 2.11 -11.10 10.58
N ASP A 98 3.21 -10.40 10.36
CA ASP A 98 3.56 -9.17 11.06
C ASP A 98 2.50 -8.08 10.85
N VAL A 99 1.98 -7.96 9.64
CA VAL A 99 0.91 -7.01 9.30
C VAL A 99 -0.41 -7.38 9.98
N ARG A 100 -0.70 -8.69 10.11
CA ARG A 100 -1.87 -9.15 10.87
C ARG A 100 -1.84 -8.66 12.33
N ALA A 101 -0.67 -8.75 12.96
CA ALA A 101 -0.48 -8.27 14.33
C ALA A 101 -0.70 -6.75 14.43
N GLN A 102 -0.23 -5.98 13.45
CA GLN A 102 -0.45 -4.53 13.40
C GLN A 102 -1.94 -4.16 13.31
N PHE A 103 -2.73 -4.85 12.48
CA PHE A 103 -4.16 -4.65 12.38
C PHE A 103 -4.97 -5.13 13.60
N SER A 104 -4.31 -5.67 14.62
CA SER A 104 -4.92 -6.00 15.90
C SER A 104 -4.70 -4.93 16.98
N LEU A 105 -3.91 -3.89 16.68
CA LEU A 105 -3.62 -2.78 17.59
C LEU A 105 -4.87 -1.90 17.82
N PRO A 106 -4.91 -1.12 18.91
CA PRO A 106 -6.09 -0.31 19.30
C PRO A 106 -6.48 0.73 18.24
N SER A 107 -5.52 1.41 17.63
CA SER A 107 -5.74 2.39 16.55
C SER A 107 -5.35 1.74 15.24
N LYS A 108 -6.30 1.53 14.33
CA LYS A 108 -6.08 0.78 13.09
C LYS A 108 -7.11 1.13 12.03
N HIS A 109 -6.80 0.84 10.78
CA HIS A 109 -7.84 0.67 9.76
C HIS A 109 -8.54 -0.69 9.95
N ARG A 110 -9.86 -0.74 9.70
CA ARG A 110 -10.71 -1.89 10.03
C ARG A 110 -10.68 -2.99 8.96
N VAL A 111 -9.48 -3.48 8.66
CA VAL A 111 -9.27 -4.55 7.66
C VAL A 111 -9.71 -5.91 8.21
N ASN A 112 -9.40 -6.20 9.48
CA ASN A 112 -9.81 -7.45 10.11
C ASN A 112 -11.33 -7.60 10.21
N GLU A 113 -12.02 -6.48 10.35
CA GLU A 113 -13.47 -6.41 10.41
C GLU A 113 -14.15 -6.36 9.03
N GLY A 114 -13.36 -6.32 7.94
CA GLY A 114 -13.87 -6.36 6.57
C GLY A 114 -14.38 -5.04 6.00
N PHE A 115 -14.20 -3.91 6.70
CA PHE A 115 -14.57 -2.59 6.18
C PHE A 115 -13.61 -2.06 5.11
N MET A 116 -12.39 -2.57 5.11
CA MET A 116 -11.36 -2.28 4.12
C MET A 116 -10.64 -3.56 3.72
N THR A 117 -10.00 -3.53 2.58
CA THR A 117 -9.20 -4.62 2.05
C THR A 117 -7.75 -4.16 1.81
N CYS A 118 -6.82 -5.11 1.74
CA CYS A 118 -5.43 -4.79 1.46
C CYS A 118 -5.27 -4.07 0.11
N SER A 119 -6.09 -4.47 -0.88
CA SER A 119 -6.06 -3.88 -2.23
C SER A 119 -6.65 -2.47 -2.33
N ASP A 120 -7.27 -1.94 -1.28
CA ASP A 120 -7.66 -0.52 -1.26
C ASP A 120 -6.45 0.39 -1.24
N CYS A 121 -5.33 -0.11 -0.70
CA CYS A 121 -4.06 0.62 -0.58
C CYS A 121 -2.93 0.00 -1.41
N HIS A 122 -2.88 -1.33 -1.57
CA HIS A 122 -1.81 -2.05 -2.22
C HIS A 122 -2.25 -2.71 -3.53
N ASN A 123 -1.37 -2.75 -4.52
CA ASN A 123 -1.56 -3.58 -5.70
C ASN A 123 -0.61 -4.80 -5.66
N PRO A 124 -1.12 -6.00 -5.33
CA PRO A 124 -0.28 -7.20 -5.27
C PRO A 124 0.29 -7.62 -6.63
N HIS A 125 -0.28 -7.12 -7.73
CA HIS A 125 0.21 -7.37 -9.08
C HIS A 125 1.32 -6.41 -9.53
N GLY A 126 1.76 -5.51 -8.65
CA GLY A 126 2.78 -4.51 -8.95
C GLY A 126 2.21 -3.16 -9.34
N THR A 127 2.98 -2.14 -9.11
CA THR A 127 2.65 -0.74 -9.41
C THR A 127 3.69 -0.14 -10.33
N ASN A 128 3.36 0.97 -10.98
CA ASN A 128 4.31 1.78 -11.73
C ASN A 128 5.27 2.48 -10.75
N ALA A 129 6.33 1.80 -10.35
CA ALA A 129 7.35 2.34 -9.46
C ALA A 129 8.31 3.26 -10.23
N ALA A 130 7.80 4.22 -10.99
CA ALA A 130 8.59 4.93 -11.98
C ALA A 130 9.37 6.13 -11.42
N THR A 131 9.20 6.54 -10.15
CA THR A 131 9.92 7.70 -9.63
C THR A 131 10.66 7.39 -8.34
N TRP A 132 11.78 8.09 -8.12
CA TRP A 132 12.55 8.00 -6.88
C TRP A 132 11.71 8.32 -5.62
N LYS A 133 10.66 9.14 -5.75
CA LYS A 133 9.67 9.41 -4.69
C LYS A 133 8.82 8.18 -4.40
N MET A 134 8.45 7.43 -5.43
CA MET A 134 7.67 6.19 -5.31
C MET A 134 8.55 4.98 -4.95
N GLY A 135 9.85 5.05 -5.16
CA GLY A 135 10.81 4.00 -4.76
C GLY A 135 10.78 3.71 -3.25
N ARG A 136 10.31 4.64 -2.44
CA ARG A 136 10.07 4.42 -1.00
C ARG A 136 8.73 3.71 -0.70
N ARG A 137 7.80 3.62 -1.69
CA ARG A 137 6.44 3.07 -1.51
C ARG A 137 5.96 2.30 -2.73
N PRO A 138 6.77 1.35 -3.24
CA PRO A 138 6.48 0.67 -4.51
C PRO A 138 5.23 -0.19 -4.49
N HIS A 139 4.58 -0.35 -3.34
CA HIS A 139 3.47 -1.29 -3.15
C HIS A 139 2.09 -0.62 -3.05
N LEU A 140 2.04 0.71 -3.01
CA LEU A 140 0.76 1.42 -2.94
C LEU A 140 0.13 1.55 -4.33
N VAL A 141 -1.20 1.49 -4.38
CA VAL A 141 -1.94 1.69 -5.63
C VAL A 141 -1.71 3.09 -6.16
N ASP A 142 -1.61 3.19 -7.48
CA ASP A 142 -1.64 4.46 -8.18
C ASP A 142 -3.07 5.01 -8.14
N THR A 143 -3.22 6.25 -7.70
CA THR A 143 -4.51 6.95 -7.69
C THR A 143 -4.83 7.61 -9.01
N GLY A 144 -3.92 7.57 -9.97
CA GLY A 144 -4.03 8.26 -11.25
C GLY A 144 -3.87 9.78 -11.17
N LEU A 145 -3.51 10.32 -10.00
CA LEU A 145 -3.44 11.74 -9.70
C LEU A 145 -2.02 12.12 -9.26
N ASN A 146 -1.17 12.44 -10.22
CA ASN A 146 0.13 13.12 -10.02
C ASN A 146 0.94 12.70 -8.78
N ASN A 147 1.22 11.40 -8.60
CA ASN A 147 1.97 10.86 -7.46
C ASN A 147 1.28 10.95 -6.09
N GLU A 148 -0.04 11.06 -6.05
CA GLU A 148 -0.76 11.05 -4.78
C GLU A 148 -0.72 9.67 -4.12
N GLN A 149 -0.65 9.69 -2.79
CA GLN A 149 -0.66 8.48 -2.00
C GLN A 149 -2.04 7.83 -1.98
N ALA A 150 -2.10 6.52 -1.89
CA ALA A 150 -3.35 5.75 -1.78
C ALA A 150 -4.28 6.26 -0.66
N CYS A 151 -3.70 6.81 0.40
CA CYS A 151 -4.41 7.43 1.53
C CYS A 151 -5.41 8.51 1.09
N MET A 152 -5.04 9.29 0.07
CA MET A 152 -5.82 10.43 -0.43
C MET A 152 -7.10 10.02 -1.16
N LYS A 153 -7.30 8.74 -1.44
CA LYS A 153 -8.57 8.23 -1.99
C LYS A 153 -9.73 8.41 -1.01
N CYS A 154 -9.45 8.27 0.29
CA CYS A 154 -10.44 8.38 1.35
C CYS A 154 -10.22 9.64 2.20
N HIS A 155 -8.98 10.02 2.47
CA HIS A 155 -8.63 11.22 3.23
C HIS A 155 -8.52 12.45 2.32
N VAL A 156 -9.61 12.74 1.60
CA VAL A 156 -9.67 13.82 0.60
C VAL A 156 -9.43 15.22 1.18
N ASP A 157 -9.75 15.41 2.45
CA ASP A 157 -9.53 16.66 3.19
C ASP A 157 -8.04 16.94 3.49
N LYS A 158 -7.17 15.92 3.31
CA LYS A 158 -5.71 16.05 3.44
C LYS A 158 -4.98 16.10 2.09
N ARG A 159 -5.74 16.04 1.00
CA ARG A 159 -5.20 15.90 -0.35
C ARG A 159 -4.60 17.20 -0.89
N GLY A 160 -5.20 18.33 -0.60
CA GLY A 160 -4.86 19.59 -1.23
C GLY A 160 -5.49 19.74 -2.64
N PRO A 161 -4.93 20.57 -3.51
CA PRO A 161 -3.73 21.39 -3.27
C PRO A 161 -3.95 22.44 -2.20
N PHE A 162 -2.93 22.69 -1.39
CA PHE A 162 -2.92 23.77 -0.41
C PHE A 162 -1.97 24.89 -0.86
N LEU A 163 -2.31 26.14 -0.53
CA LEU A 163 -1.42 27.28 -0.79
C LEU A 163 -0.10 27.14 -0.01
N TYR A 164 -0.21 26.64 1.21
CA TYR A 164 0.93 26.32 2.08
C TYR A 164 0.90 24.84 2.39
N GLU A 165 1.82 24.08 1.81
CA GLU A 165 1.94 22.65 1.99
C GLU A 165 3.00 22.31 3.04
N HIS A 166 2.71 21.35 3.91
CA HIS A 166 3.71 20.83 4.82
C HIS A 166 4.65 19.87 4.05
N ALA A 167 5.92 20.21 3.98
CA ALA A 167 6.89 19.48 3.17
C ALA A 167 6.95 18.00 3.53
N ALA A 168 6.86 17.64 4.82
CA ALA A 168 6.85 16.25 5.27
C ALA A 168 5.69 15.45 4.64
N VAL A 169 4.50 16.04 4.47
CA VAL A 169 3.36 15.38 3.83
C VAL A 169 3.62 15.15 2.35
N ARG A 170 4.23 16.12 1.67
CA ARG A 170 4.48 16.07 0.21
C ARG A 170 5.69 15.22 -0.16
N VAL A 171 6.76 15.27 0.62
CA VAL A 171 8.03 14.62 0.32
C VAL A 171 8.13 13.27 0.98
N ASP A 172 7.91 13.20 2.30
CA ASP A 172 8.07 11.97 3.09
C ASP A 172 6.78 11.16 3.20
N GLY A 173 5.63 11.85 3.09
CA GLY A 173 4.29 11.31 3.05
C GLY A 173 3.70 10.98 4.42
N CYS A 174 2.51 10.39 4.39
CA CYS A 174 1.70 10.14 5.59
C CYS A 174 2.43 9.26 6.60
N GLU A 175 3.20 8.28 6.12
CA GLU A 175 3.91 7.33 6.98
C GLU A 175 5.12 7.96 7.71
N SER A 176 5.49 9.19 7.46
CA SER A 176 6.46 9.89 8.30
C SER A 176 5.93 10.05 9.73
N CYS A 177 4.63 10.27 9.89
CA CYS A 177 3.98 10.47 11.19
C CYS A 177 3.04 9.34 11.60
N HIS A 178 2.43 8.63 10.63
CA HIS A 178 1.40 7.62 10.86
C HIS A 178 1.87 6.20 10.55
N SER A 179 1.34 5.22 11.28
CA SER A 179 1.48 3.78 11.03
C SER A 179 0.15 3.23 10.47
N PRO A 180 -0.04 3.15 9.15
CA PRO A 180 -1.36 2.93 8.54
C PRO A 180 -1.97 1.55 8.83
N HIS A 181 -1.17 0.53 9.12
CA HIS A 181 -1.69 -0.78 9.50
C HIS A 181 -2.23 -0.80 10.92
N GLY A 182 -1.55 -0.09 11.83
CA GLY A 182 -2.00 0.00 13.22
C GLY A 182 -0.95 0.64 14.13
N SER A 183 -1.42 1.17 15.23
CA SER A 183 -0.62 1.79 16.29
C SER A 183 -1.24 1.59 17.66
N VAL A 184 -0.43 1.55 18.67
CA VAL A 184 -0.89 1.66 20.07
C VAL A 184 -1.33 3.09 20.40
N ASN A 185 -0.93 4.06 19.58
CA ASN A 185 -1.21 5.47 19.78
C ASN A 185 -2.46 5.88 19.01
N ALA A 186 -3.23 6.81 19.55
CA ALA A 186 -4.40 7.38 18.88
C ALA A 186 -4.02 7.98 17.51
N ARG A 187 -4.99 7.99 16.57
CA ARG A 187 -4.83 8.56 15.21
C ARG A 187 -3.70 7.89 14.40
N LEU A 188 -3.37 6.64 14.72
CA LEU A 188 -2.30 5.89 14.05
C LEU A 188 -0.92 6.54 14.17
N LEU A 189 -0.67 7.36 15.17
CA LEU A 189 0.62 8.04 15.32
C LEU A 189 1.74 7.05 15.66
N LYS A 190 2.92 7.28 15.13
CA LYS A 190 4.12 6.47 15.44
C LYS A 190 4.63 6.69 16.86
N ARG A 191 4.37 7.86 17.42
CA ARG A 191 4.81 8.24 18.78
C ARG A 191 3.60 8.59 19.65
N PRO A 192 3.66 8.32 20.96
CA PRO A 192 2.55 8.59 21.87
C PRO A 192 2.31 10.09 22.11
N VAL A 193 3.34 10.91 21.92
CA VAL A 193 3.29 12.34 22.21
C VAL A 193 3.52 13.13 20.93
N ILE A 194 2.64 14.08 20.64
CA ILE A 194 2.73 14.93 19.44
C ILE A 194 4.07 15.66 19.36
N LEU A 195 4.56 16.17 20.50
CA LEU A 195 5.86 16.84 20.57
C LEU A 195 6.97 16.00 19.94
N THR A 196 7.06 14.70 20.31
CA THR A 196 8.12 13.84 19.80
C THR A 196 8.00 13.58 18.30
N VAL A 197 6.79 13.49 17.77
CA VAL A 197 6.57 13.38 16.32
C VAL A 197 7.13 14.61 15.59
N CYS A 198 6.83 15.81 16.12
CA CYS A 198 7.26 17.06 15.48
C CYS A 198 8.79 17.25 15.61
N LEU A 199 9.35 16.93 16.78
CA LEU A 199 10.77 17.11 17.04
C LEU A 199 11.69 16.13 16.30
N GLU A 200 11.17 15.08 15.68
CA GLU A 200 11.96 14.23 14.77
C GLU A 200 12.54 15.04 13.59
N CYS A 201 11.86 16.13 13.20
CA CYS A 201 12.29 17.04 12.14
C CYS A 201 12.56 18.46 12.64
N HIS A 202 11.75 18.96 13.60
CA HIS A 202 11.82 20.33 14.13
C HIS A 202 12.65 20.40 15.42
N ASN A 203 13.80 19.75 15.46
CA ASN A 203 14.62 19.62 16.67
C ASN A 203 15.56 20.82 16.95
N GLY A 204 15.44 21.89 16.20
CA GLY A 204 16.27 23.09 16.33
C GLY A 204 17.74 22.89 15.88
N ALA A 205 18.15 21.68 15.51
CA ALA A 205 19.52 21.37 15.12
C ALA A 205 19.80 21.63 13.61
N GLY A 206 19.13 22.59 13.02
CA GLY A 206 19.58 23.17 11.75
C GLY A 206 19.00 22.58 10.48
N SER A 207 17.99 21.70 10.53
CA SER A 207 17.46 21.11 9.30
C SER A 207 16.35 21.96 8.64
N PHE A 208 15.66 22.81 9.37
CA PHE A 208 14.53 23.60 8.85
C PHE A 208 14.51 25.07 9.29
N GLY A 209 15.64 25.62 9.62
CA GLY A 209 15.71 26.98 10.14
C GLY A 209 16.75 27.89 9.49
N ARG A 210 17.35 27.47 8.39
CA ARG A 210 18.14 28.41 7.59
C ARG A 210 17.22 29.08 6.57
N GLN A 211 16.86 30.31 6.87
CA GLN A 211 16.49 31.24 5.81
C GLN A 211 17.70 31.47 4.92
N ALA A 212 17.48 31.86 3.66
CA ALA A 212 18.54 32.14 2.69
C ALA A 212 19.55 33.22 3.14
N ASP A 213 19.26 33.93 4.21
CA ASP A 213 20.07 34.96 4.87
C ASP A 213 21.00 34.44 5.98
N GLY A 214 21.00 33.13 6.23
CA GLY A 214 21.88 32.53 7.24
C GLY A 214 21.42 32.65 8.70
N VAL A 215 20.25 33.23 8.94
CA VAL A 215 19.66 33.35 10.29
C VAL A 215 18.99 32.00 10.65
N THR A 216 19.46 31.38 11.72
CA THR A 216 18.78 30.24 12.32
C THR A 216 17.49 30.76 12.96
N THR A 217 16.35 30.41 12.39
CA THR A 217 15.06 30.62 13.06
C THR A 217 14.89 29.57 14.16
N GLN A 218 15.70 29.65 15.21
CA GLN A 218 15.19 29.28 16.51
C GLN A 218 14.09 30.28 16.79
N SER A 219 12.84 29.86 16.60
CA SER A 219 11.74 30.68 17.01
C SER A 219 11.86 30.86 18.51
N ALA A 220 12.34 32.04 18.92
CA ALA A 220 12.33 32.46 20.32
C ALA A 220 10.92 32.47 20.93
N SER A 221 9.92 32.16 20.10
CA SER A 221 8.50 32.15 20.45
C SER A 221 8.04 30.90 21.19
N HIS A 222 8.80 29.78 21.16
CA HIS A 222 8.37 28.54 21.79
C HIS A 222 9.40 28.03 22.80
N ASN A 223 9.15 28.29 24.08
CA ASN A 223 9.90 27.62 25.15
C ASN A 223 9.38 26.19 25.30
N MET A 224 10.11 25.20 24.75
CA MET A 224 9.73 23.79 24.78
C MET A 224 9.69 23.17 26.18
N ALA A 225 10.27 23.82 27.19
CA ALA A 225 10.14 23.42 28.58
C ALA A 225 8.75 23.77 29.16
N ASP A 226 8.06 24.75 28.59
CA ASP A 226 6.71 25.15 29.01
C ASP A 226 5.68 24.12 28.51
N PRO A 227 4.83 23.58 29.39
CA PRO A 227 3.80 22.60 29.04
C PRO A 227 2.85 23.06 27.91
N ARG A 228 2.62 24.36 27.72
CA ARG A 228 1.79 24.91 26.66
C ARG A 228 2.26 24.53 25.26
N TYR A 229 3.56 24.34 25.04
CA TYR A 229 4.15 24.05 23.74
C TYR A 229 4.40 22.54 23.51
N ARG A 230 3.97 21.67 24.43
CA ARG A 230 4.14 20.21 24.30
C ARG A 230 3.18 19.55 23.32
N ASN A 231 2.10 20.26 22.94
CA ASN A 231 1.17 19.77 21.92
C ASN A 231 1.08 20.79 20.79
N CYS A 232 1.95 20.64 19.80
CA CYS A 232 2.07 21.58 18.66
C CYS A 232 0.76 21.74 17.90
N THR A 233 -0.05 20.69 17.79
CA THR A 233 -1.30 20.69 17.04
C THR A 233 -2.45 21.40 17.75
N THR A 234 -2.26 21.86 18.98
CA THR A 234 -3.23 22.74 19.66
C THR A 234 -3.30 24.10 18.97
N CYS A 235 -2.18 24.59 18.44
CA CYS A 235 -2.09 25.85 17.71
C CYS A 235 -1.93 25.61 16.20
N HIS A 236 -1.04 24.71 15.79
CA HIS A 236 -0.82 24.36 14.39
C HIS A 236 -1.86 23.34 13.92
N VAL A 237 -3.12 23.76 13.81
CA VAL A 237 -4.27 22.87 13.57
C VAL A 237 -4.37 22.34 12.14
N ARG A 238 -3.70 23.01 11.19
CA ARG A 238 -3.72 22.66 9.76
C ARG A 238 -2.42 22.00 9.29
N ILE A 239 -1.84 21.16 10.11
CA ILE A 239 -0.51 20.56 9.89
C ILE A 239 -0.36 19.79 8.56
N HIS A 240 -1.44 19.34 7.94
CA HIS A 240 -1.40 18.66 6.63
C HIS A 240 -1.33 19.63 5.45
N GLY A 241 -1.65 20.91 5.67
CA GLY A 241 -1.64 21.96 4.69
C GLY A 241 -2.70 23.03 5.01
N SER A 242 -2.45 24.27 4.62
CA SER A 242 -3.35 25.41 4.85
C SER A 242 -3.46 26.28 3.60
N ASN A 243 -4.65 26.84 3.39
CA ASN A 243 -4.90 27.84 2.36
C ASN A 243 -4.87 29.26 2.92
N ALA A 244 -4.69 29.41 4.23
CA ALA A 244 -4.80 30.71 4.91
C ALA A 244 -3.50 31.14 5.61
N ASP A 245 -2.69 30.18 6.09
CA ASP A 245 -1.56 30.49 6.96
C ASP A 245 -0.38 29.53 6.72
N ARG A 246 0.79 30.10 6.42
CA ARG A 246 2.03 29.35 6.19
C ARG A 246 2.57 28.64 7.44
N THR A 247 2.11 29.05 8.61
CA THR A 247 2.47 28.42 9.90
C THR A 247 1.45 27.38 10.36
N PHE A 248 0.43 27.13 9.55
CA PHE A 248 -0.62 26.12 9.80
C PHE A 248 -1.48 26.38 11.04
N LEU A 249 -1.60 27.62 11.49
CA LEU A 249 -2.44 27.97 12.64
C LEU A 249 -3.94 27.92 12.30
N ARG A 250 -4.30 28.05 11.01
CA ARG A 250 -5.66 27.99 10.49
C ARG A 250 -5.73 27.62 9.01
#